data_1b5f14d138ed891455c2c4ba88982358
#
_entry.id   1b5f14d138ed891455c2c4ba88982358
#
_cell.length_a   1.000
_cell.length_b   1.000
_cell.length_c   1.000
_cell.angle_alpha   90.00
_cell.angle_beta   90.00
_cell.angle_gamma   90.00
#
_symmetry.space_group_name_H-M   'P 1'
#
loop_
_entity.id
_entity.type
_entity.pdbx_description
1 polymer ?
#
loop_
_entity_poly.entity_id
_entity_poly.type
_entity_poly.pdbx_seq_one_letter_code
_entity_poly.pdbx_strand_id
1 'polypeptide(L)'
;AVEFAANLRPDVALIDLMLGTDSGAEACSEIRAVSPQTRVLLISGAGRISPSVARSAGASGFISKDWGAADVVKAVRMVALGSEVFAEDGPGDAIGLSEREQEVLGLIATGATNTEIAGSLYLSPHTVKEYTSSIYQKLGVRNRAEAVRNAQGLGLIG
;
A
#
# COMPACT_ATOMS: atom_id res chain seq x y z
N ALA A 1 12.36 17.15 -2.83
CA ALA A 1 11.39 17.16 -1.73
C ALA A 1 11.99 17.80 -0.48
N VAL A 2 13.17 17.38 -0.02
CA VAL A 2 13.85 17.84 1.21
C VAL A 2 14.07 19.37 1.21
N GLU A 3 14.62 19.91 0.14
CA GLU A 3 14.85 21.35 -0.02
C GLU A 3 13.56 22.18 0.08
N PHE A 4 12.48 21.69 -0.52
CA PHE A 4 11.16 22.33 -0.41
C PHE A 4 10.63 22.30 1.01
N ALA A 5 10.80 21.20 1.72
CA ALA A 5 10.39 21.08 3.11
C ALA A 5 11.19 22.06 4.02
N ALA A 6 12.49 22.19 3.79
CA ALA A 6 13.33 23.12 4.54
C ALA A 6 12.92 24.59 4.32
N ASN A 7 12.58 24.97 3.09
CA ASN A 7 12.26 26.34 2.72
C ASN A 7 10.80 26.73 3.03
N LEU A 8 9.85 25.87 2.70
CA LEU A 8 8.41 26.15 2.83
C LEU A 8 7.83 25.75 4.18
N ARG A 9 8.46 24.80 4.88
CA ARG A 9 7.99 24.24 6.16
C ARG A 9 6.50 23.90 6.15
N PRO A 10 6.06 23.07 5.19
CA PRO A 10 4.63 22.73 5.10
C PRO A 10 4.18 21.90 6.30
N ASP A 11 2.88 21.92 6.59
CA ASP A 11 2.29 21.08 7.65
C ASP A 11 2.37 19.59 7.27
N VAL A 12 2.16 19.26 5.99
CA VAL A 12 2.21 17.90 5.46
C VAL A 12 2.99 17.87 4.15
N ALA A 13 3.86 16.88 4.02
CA ALA A 13 4.51 16.51 2.76
C ALA A 13 3.96 15.16 2.29
N LEU A 14 3.32 15.14 1.13
CA LEU A 14 2.90 13.93 0.46
C LEU A 14 4.03 13.47 -0.47
N ILE A 15 4.58 12.29 -0.22
CA ILE A 15 5.76 11.79 -0.92
C ILE A 15 5.49 10.43 -1.52
N ASP A 16 5.77 10.31 -2.81
CA ASP A 16 5.79 9.01 -3.48
C ASP A 16 6.95 8.17 -2.94
N LEU A 17 6.64 6.95 -2.56
CA LEU A 17 7.64 6.00 -2.10
C LEU A 17 8.70 5.67 -3.16
N MET A 18 8.33 5.72 -4.42
CA MET A 18 9.18 5.45 -5.58
C MET A 18 9.51 6.75 -6.32
N LEU A 19 10.43 7.52 -5.79
CA LEU A 19 10.96 8.73 -6.42
C LEU A 19 12.23 8.42 -7.26
N GLY A 20 12.04 7.73 -8.37
CA GLY A 20 13.17 7.37 -9.25
C GLY A 20 14.16 6.43 -8.58
N THR A 21 15.39 6.88 -8.36
CA THR A 21 16.46 6.11 -7.69
C THR A 21 16.41 6.23 -6.16
N ASP A 22 15.73 7.24 -5.63
CA ASP A 22 15.72 7.53 -4.21
C ASP A 22 14.50 6.88 -3.54
N SER A 23 14.68 6.42 -2.31
CA SER A 23 13.60 5.87 -1.50
C SER A 23 12.82 6.99 -0.82
N GLY A 24 11.48 6.96 -0.94
CA GLY A 24 10.62 7.88 -0.19
C GLY A 24 10.79 7.76 1.33
N ALA A 25 11.24 6.61 1.83
CA ALA A 25 11.57 6.41 3.24
C ALA A 25 12.82 7.20 3.66
N GLU A 26 13.83 7.27 2.81
CA GLU A 26 15.03 8.12 3.04
C GLU A 26 14.65 9.59 3.02
N ALA A 27 13.87 10.02 2.01
CA ALA A 27 13.35 11.38 1.93
C ALA A 27 12.51 11.77 3.17
N CYS A 28 11.74 10.82 3.72
CA CYS A 28 10.99 11.03 4.95
C CYS A 28 11.91 11.35 6.13
N SER A 29 12.96 10.56 6.33
CA SER A 29 13.93 10.76 7.41
C SER A 29 14.67 12.09 7.27
N GLU A 30 15.06 12.46 6.06
CA GLU A 30 15.73 13.72 5.78
C GLU A 30 14.81 14.94 5.98
N ILE A 31 13.55 14.87 5.56
CA ILE A 31 12.58 15.94 5.80
C ILE A 31 12.39 16.17 7.30
N ARG A 32 12.27 15.12 8.07
CA ARG A 32 12.15 15.24 9.52
C ARG A 32 13.36 15.88 10.17
N ALA A 33 14.55 15.65 9.63
CA ALA A 33 15.78 16.28 10.13
C ALA A 33 15.82 17.80 9.85
N VAL A 34 15.36 18.25 8.67
CA VAL A 34 15.41 19.66 8.26
C VAL A 34 14.14 20.45 8.62
N SER A 35 13.01 19.77 8.79
CA SER A 35 11.71 20.36 9.11
C SER A 35 10.91 19.44 10.05
N PRO A 36 11.25 19.40 11.35
CA PRO A 36 10.63 18.48 12.30
C PRO A 36 9.11 18.65 12.47
N GLN A 37 8.57 19.81 12.14
CA GLN A 37 7.14 20.10 12.20
C GLN A 37 6.39 19.57 10.98
N THR A 38 7.07 19.30 9.87
CA THR A 38 6.44 18.75 8.67
C THR A 38 6.15 17.26 8.87
N ARG A 39 4.87 16.91 8.78
CA ARG A 39 4.43 15.53 8.83
C ARG A 39 4.53 14.90 7.44
N VAL A 40 5.04 13.70 7.36
CA VAL A 40 5.23 13.01 6.08
C VAL A 40 4.14 11.95 5.90
N LEU A 41 3.40 12.05 4.81
CA LEU A 41 2.45 11.05 4.35
C LEU A 41 3.06 10.38 3.12
N LEU A 42 3.38 9.10 3.23
CA LEU A 42 3.89 8.31 2.12
C LEU A 42 2.75 7.78 1.26
N ILE A 43 2.93 7.81 -0.05
CA ILE A 43 1.99 7.24 -1.00
C ILE A 43 2.71 6.21 -1.88
N SER A 44 2.12 5.06 -2.08
CA SER A 44 2.70 4.00 -2.91
C SER A 44 1.66 3.34 -3.82
N GLY A 45 2.09 2.98 -5.02
CA GLY A 45 1.36 2.04 -5.87
C GLY A 45 1.76 0.61 -5.55
N ALA A 46 0.78 -0.30 -5.57
CA ALA A 46 0.95 -1.76 -5.48
C ALA A 46 2.01 -2.27 -4.47
N GLY A 47 1.68 -2.22 -3.19
CA GLY A 47 2.17 -3.17 -2.19
C GLY A 47 3.67 -3.32 -1.96
N ARG A 48 4.48 -2.27 -2.08
CA ARG A 48 5.94 -2.41 -1.96
C ARG A 48 6.56 -2.07 -0.62
N ILE A 49 5.82 -1.50 0.31
CA ILE A 49 6.29 -1.30 1.71
C ILE A 49 5.12 -1.54 2.66
N SER A 50 5.41 -2.20 3.75
CA SER A 50 4.45 -2.37 4.83
C SER A 50 4.31 -1.07 5.66
N PRO A 51 3.16 -0.82 6.29
CA PRO A 51 2.98 0.28 7.23
C PRO A 51 4.05 0.35 8.32
N SER A 52 4.58 -0.79 8.76
CA SER A 52 5.66 -0.86 9.74
C SER A 52 6.96 -0.22 9.25
N VAL A 53 7.32 -0.39 7.99
CA VAL A 53 8.52 0.26 7.40
C VAL A 53 8.31 1.77 7.29
N ALA A 54 7.11 2.21 6.91
CA ALA A 54 6.77 3.63 6.87
C ALA A 54 6.85 4.27 8.28
N ARG A 55 6.33 3.59 9.31
CA ARG A 55 6.47 4.03 10.71
C ARG A 55 7.92 4.10 11.15
N SER A 56 8.73 3.11 10.81
CA SER A 56 10.18 3.09 11.15
C SER A 56 10.94 4.23 10.48
N ALA A 57 10.55 4.64 9.28
CA ALA A 57 11.09 5.82 8.61
C ALA A 57 10.61 7.14 9.24
N GLY A 58 9.65 7.08 10.16
CA GLY A 58 9.08 8.23 10.86
C GLY A 58 7.97 8.93 10.09
N ALA A 59 7.33 8.27 9.13
CA ALA A 59 6.14 8.79 8.47
C ALA A 59 4.98 8.89 9.46
N SER A 60 4.13 9.90 9.26
CA SER A 60 2.87 10.06 9.98
C SER A 60 1.72 9.32 9.31
N GLY A 61 1.93 8.77 8.13
CA GLY A 61 0.96 7.97 7.44
C GLY A 61 1.51 7.29 6.19
N PHE A 62 0.75 6.31 5.74
CA PHE A 62 1.00 5.56 4.52
C PHE A 62 -0.34 5.25 3.84
N ILE A 63 -0.47 5.62 2.58
CA ILE A 63 -1.67 5.41 1.77
C ILE A 63 -1.34 4.78 0.42
N SER A 64 -2.32 4.12 -0.18
CA SER A 64 -2.20 3.57 -1.53
C SER A 64 -2.53 4.61 -2.60
N LYS A 65 -1.84 4.54 -3.74
CA LYS A 65 -2.21 5.29 -4.97
C LYS A 65 -3.57 4.89 -5.54
N ASP A 66 -4.09 3.74 -5.14
CA ASP A 66 -5.42 3.26 -5.54
C ASP A 66 -6.55 3.99 -4.81
N TRP A 67 -6.23 4.78 -3.78
CA TRP A 67 -7.22 5.58 -3.08
C TRP A 67 -7.79 6.67 -3.97
N GLY A 68 -9.09 6.90 -3.87
CA GLY A 68 -9.74 8.02 -4.54
C GLY A 68 -9.22 9.38 -4.04
N ALA A 69 -9.29 10.41 -4.88
CA ALA A 69 -8.79 11.75 -4.54
C ALA A 69 -9.40 12.29 -3.22
N ALA A 70 -10.69 11.99 -2.96
CA ALA A 70 -11.36 12.40 -1.73
C ALA A 70 -10.73 11.77 -0.48
N ASP A 71 -10.35 10.49 -0.55
CA ASP A 71 -9.73 9.76 0.57
C ASP A 71 -8.31 10.25 0.82
N VAL A 72 -7.55 10.54 -0.25
CA VAL A 72 -6.23 11.16 -0.15
C VAL A 72 -6.31 12.53 0.55
N VAL A 73 -7.24 13.39 0.14
CA VAL A 73 -7.44 14.71 0.77
C VAL A 73 -7.83 14.56 2.25
N LYS A 74 -8.69 13.59 2.57
CA LYS A 74 -9.07 13.29 3.96
C LYS A 74 -7.85 12.85 4.78
N ALA A 75 -7.02 11.95 4.25
CA ALA A 75 -5.80 11.51 4.91
C ALA A 75 -4.83 12.67 5.18
N VAL A 76 -4.60 13.53 4.18
CA VAL A 76 -3.76 14.74 4.33
C VAL A 76 -4.27 15.64 5.46
N ARG A 77 -5.58 15.89 5.52
CA ARG A 77 -6.20 16.71 6.58
C ARG A 77 -6.03 16.08 7.96
N MET A 78 -6.24 14.76 8.07
CA MET A 78 -6.07 14.04 9.34
C MET A 78 -4.63 14.11 9.82
N VAL A 79 -3.66 13.90 8.92
CA VAL A 79 -2.23 14.02 9.25
C VAL A 79 -1.86 15.45 9.62
N ALA A 80 -2.39 16.46 8.93
CA ALA A 80 -2.20 17.88 9.30
C ALA A 80 -2.66 18.20 10.72
N LEU A 81 -3.76 17.57 11.16
CA LEU A 81 -4.32 17.71 12.52
C LEU A 81 -3.58 16.90 13.59
N GLY A 82 -2.57 16.13 13.22
CA GLY A 82 -1.76 15.34 14.14
C GLY A 82 -2.16 13.87 14.27
N SER A 83 -3.15 13.41 13.51
CA SER A 83 -3.52 12.00 13.48
C SER A 83 -2.53 11.20 12.62
N GLU A 84 -2.31 9.95 12.97
CA GLU A 84 -1.64 9.00 12.11
C GLU A 84 -2.66 8.33 11.19
N VAL A 85 -2.30 8.15 9.91
CA VAL A 85 -3.13 7.49 8.91
C VAL A 85 -2.32 6.40 8.25
N PHE A 86 -2.42 5.20 8.77
CA PHE A 86 -1.87 4.01 8.11
C PHE A 86 -3.05 3.18 7.60
N ALA A 87 -2.93 2.64 6.38
CA ALA A 87 -3.81 1.57 5.96
C ALA A 87 -3.81 0.51 7.06
N GLU A 88 -5.00 0.09 7.50
CA GLU A 88 -5.11 -0.83 8.65
C GLU A 88 -4.18 -2.02 8.47
N ASP A 89 -3.45 -2.35 9.54
CA ASP A 89 -2.54 -3.50 9.58
C ASP A 89 -3.34 -4.81 9.52
N GLY A 90 -3.91 -5.10 8.34
CA GLY A 90 -4.48 -6.40 8.06
C GLY A 90 -3.38 -7.42 7.77
N PRO A 91 -3.67 -8.72 7.88
CA PRO A 91 -2.73 -9.77 7.52
C PRO A 91 -2.16 -9.62 6.10
N GLY A 92 -2.94 -9.04 5.17
CA GLY A 92 -2.52 -8.74 3.80
C GLY A 92 -1.46 -7.66 3.71
N ASP A 93 -1.50 -6.67 4.60
CA ASP A 93 -0.53 -5.57 4.61
C ASP A 93 0.86 -6.04 5.04
N ALA A 94 0.94 -7.01 5.97
CA ALA A 94 2.19 -7.62 6.39
C ALA A 94 2.93 -8.33 5.24
N ILE A 95 2.19 -8.80 4.24
CA ILE A 95 2.73 -9.50 3.05
C ILE A 95 2.83 -8.53 1.85
N GLY A 96 2.29 -7.32 1.99
CA GLY A 96 2.29 -6.31 0.96
C GLY A 96 1.23 -6.53 -0.14
N LEU A 97 0.14 -7.23 0.17
CA LEU A 97 -1.00 -7.35 -0.72
C LEU A 97 -1.82 -6.05 -0.71
N SER A 98 -2.09 -5.50 -1.88
CA SER A 98 -3.04 -4.38 -2.02
C SER A 98 -4.47 -4.83 -1.72
N GLU A 99 -5.39 -3.88 -1.42
CA GLU A 99 -6.81 -4.21 -1.26
C GLU A 99 -7.37 -5.00 -2.45
N ARG A 100 -6.98 -4.62 -3.67
CA ARG A 100 -7.41 -5.29 -4.89
C ARG A 100 -6.87 -6.71 -4.99
N GLU A 101 -5.62 -6.92 -4.60
CA GLU A 101 -5.04 -8.27 -4.53
C GLU A 101 -5.72 -9.12 -3.44
N GLN A 102 -6.10 -8.54 -2.32
CA GLN A 102 -6.87 -9.23 -1.28
C GLN A 102 -8.26 -9.64 -1.77
N GLU A 103 -8.96 -8.75 -2.50
CA GLU A 103 -10.25 -9.07 -3.13
C GLU A 103 -10.11 -10.23 -4.13
N VAL A 104 -9.10 -10.15 -5.00
CA VAL A 104 -8.81 -11.23 -5.97
C VAL A 104 -8.49 -12.52 -5.26
N LEU A 105 -7.66 -12.49 -4.22
CA LEU A 105 -7.30 -13.67 -3.43
C LEU A 105 -8.52 -14.29 -2.73
N GLY A 106 -9.42 -13.46 -2.20
CA GLY A 106 -10.68 -13.92 -1.61
C GLY A 106 -11.54 -14.69 -2.62
N LEU A 107 -11.67 -14.18 -3.83
CA LEU A 107 -12.41 -14.85 -4.91
C LEU A 107 -11.68 -16.11 -5.42
N ILE A 108 -10.35 -16.10 -5.46
CA ILE A 108 -9.55 -17.31 -5.72
C ILE A 108 -9.89 -18.40 -4.70
N ALA A 109 -10.03 -18.06 -3.45
CA ALA A 109 -10.35 -19.01 -2.37
C ALA A 109 -11.75 -19.64 -2.49
N THR A 110 -12.70 -18.91 -3.07
CA THR A 110 -14.05 -19.47 -3.35
C THR A 110 -14.09 -20.45 -4.52
N GLY A 111 -12.99 -20.59 -5.25
CA GLY A 111 -12.92 -21.45 -6.45
C GLY A 111 -13.27 -20.73 -7.76
N ALA A 112 -13.51 -19.41 -7.74
CA ALA A 112 -13.87 -18.65 -8.92
C ALA A 112 -12.74 -18.66 -9.97
N THR A 113 -13.07 -18.85 -11.23
CA THR A 113 -12.13 -18.76 -12.36
C THR A 113 -11.71 -17.30 -12.59
N ASN A 114 -10.61 -17.08 -13.31
CA ASN A 114 -10.17 -15.72 -13.66
C ASN A 114 -11.23 -14.93 -14.41
N THR A 115 -12.05 -15.61 -15.25
CA THR A 115 -13.15 -14.99 -15.98
C THR A 115 -14.28 -14.56 -15.03
N GLU A 116 -14.63 -15.37 -14.05
CA GLU A 116 -15.63 -15.05 -13.03
C GLU A 116 -15.15 -13.92 -12.11
N ILE A 117 -13.88 -13.94 -11.71
CA ILE A 117 -13.27 -12.86 -10.94
C ILE A 117 -13.30 -11.55 -11.73
N ALA A 118 -12.94 -11.60 -13.01
CA ALA A 118 -12.98 -10.44 -13.89
C ALA A 118 -14.41 -9.84 -13.97
N GLY A 119 -15.42 -10.67 -14.11
CA GLY A 119 -16.82 -10.25 -14.10
C GLY A 119 -17.24 -9.64 -12.77
N SER A 120 -16.86 -10.24 -11.66
CA SER A 120 -17.21 -9.77 -10.31
C SER A 120 -16.57 -8.43 -9.94
N LEU A 121 -15.35 -8.19 -10.42
CA LEU A 121 -14.57 -6.98 -10.08
C LEU A 121 -14.57 -5.92 -11.20
N TYR A 122 -15.32 -6.15 -12.28
CA TYR A 122 -15.34 -5.27 -13.46
C TYR A 122 -13.96 -5.05 -14.09
N LEU A 123 -13.17 -6.12 -14.16
CA LEU A 123 -11.82 -6.16 -14.72
C LEU A 123 -11.78 -7.01 -16.00
N SER A 124 -10.71 -6.88 -16.78
CA SER A 124 -10.43 -7.84 -17.85
C SER A 124 -9.82 -9.13 -17.28
N PRO A 125 -10.01 -10.30 -17.91
CA PRO A 125 -9.32 -11.54 -17.51
C PRO A 125 -7.81 -11.42 -17.52
N HIS A 126 -7.24 -10.60 -18.41
CA HIS A 126 -5.81 -10.31 -18.46
C HIS A 126 -5.34 -9.59 -17.18
N THR A 127 -6.07 -8.57 -16.74
CA THR A 127 -5.78 -7.84 -15.50
C THR A 127 -5.87 -8.76 -14.27
N VAL A 128 -6.85 -9.66 -14.22
CA VAL A 128 -6.96 -10.66 -13.15
C VAL A 128 -5.75 -11.60 -13.15
N LYS A 129 -5.25 -11.99 -14.32
CA LYS A 129 -4.05 -12.80 -14.43
C LYS A 129 -2.82 -12.08 -13.90
N GLU A 130 -2.68 -10.79 -14.14
CA GLU A 130 -1.59 -9.97 -13.59
C GLU A 130 -1.68 -9.90 -12.06
N TYR A 131 -2.85 -9.65 -11.48
CA TYR A 131 -3.06 -9.71 -10.03
C TYR A 131 -2.73 -11.08 -9.45
N THR A 132 -3.17 -12.14 -10.09
CA THR A 132 -2.88 -13.52 -9.67
C THR A 132 -1.39 -13.80 -9.64
N SER A 133 -0.66 -13.38 -10.68
CA SER A 133 0.80 -13.54 -10.75
C SER A 133 1.52 -12.75 -9.64
N SER A 134 1.09 -11.52 -9.39
CA SER A 134 1.62 -10.68 -8.31
C SER A 134 1.36 -11.30 -6.94
N ILE A 135 0.15 -11.80 -6.70
CA ILE A 135 -0.22 -12.49 -5.45
C ILE A 135 0.68 -13.71 -5.23
N TYR A 136 0.85 -14.55 -6.25
CA TYR A 136 1.69 -15.75 -6.12
C TYR A 136 3.14 -15.42 -5.81
N GLN A 137 3.68 -14.37 -6.43
CA GLN A 137 5.01 -13.89 -6.16
C GLN A 137 5.16 -13.39 -4.72
N LYS A 138 4.21 -12.61 -4.23
CA LYS A 138 4.20 -12.05 -2.86
C LYS A 138 4.03 -13.12 -1.79
N LEU A 139 3.21 -14.14 -2.06
CA LEU A 139 3.02 -15.29 -1.16
C LEU A 139 4.14 -16.33 -1.27
N GLY A 140 5.02 -16.23 -2.26
CA GLY A 140 6.07 -17.22 -2.51
C GLY A 140 5.54 -18.60 -2.95
N VAL A 141 4.42 -18.62 -3.67
CA VAL A 141 3.74 -19.85 -4.11
C VAL A 141 3.77 -19.99 -5.63
N ARG A 142 3.56 -21.21 -6.13
CA ARG A 142 3.67 -21.54 -7.56
C ARG A 142 2.35 -21.76 -8.27
N ASN A 143 1.30 -22.05 -7.51
CA ASN A 143 0.00 -22.37 -8.07
C ASN A 143 -1.15 -21.96 -7.14
N ARG A 144 -2.36 -22.02 -7.68
CA ARG A 144 -3.59 -21.61 -7.01
C ARG A 144 -3.83 -22.35 -5.68
N ALA A 145 -3.63 -23.65 -5.66
CA ALA A 145 -3.88 -24.47 -4.47
C ALA A 145 -2.92 -24.12 -3.34
N GLU A 146 -1.66 -23.84 -3.67
CA GLU A 146 -0.67 -23.35 -2.70
C GLU A 146 -1.04 -21.96 -2.20
N ALA A 147 -1.51 -21.07 -3.07
CA ALA A 147 -1.93 -19.72 -2.70
C ALA A 147 -3.07 -19.76 -1.67
N VAL A 148 -4.08 -20.57 -1.91
CA VAL A 148 -5.21 -20.72 -0.97
C VAL A 148 -4.75 -21.28 0.37
N ARG A 149 -3.96 -22.35 0.37
CA ARG A 149 -3.45 -22.95 1.62
C ARG A 149 -2.56 -22.00 2.42
N ASN A 150 -1.67 -21.31 1.73
CA ASN A 150 -0.77 -20.32 2.35
C ASN A 150 -1.56 -19.15 2.93
N ALA A 151 -2.51 -18.62 2.17
CA ALA A 151 -3.37 -17.53 2.61
C ALA A 151 -4.25 -17.92 3.82
N GLN A 152 -4.76 -19.15 3.86
CA GLN A 152 -5.49 -19.67 5.03
C GLN A 152 -4.57 -19.80 6.25
N GLY A 153 -3.38 -20.33 6.08
CA GLY A 153 -2.38 -20.46 7.15
C GLY A 153 -1.94 -19.12 7.73
N LEU A 154 -1.93 -18.06 6.92
CA LEU A 154 -1.59 -16.70 7.31
C LEU A 154 -2.80 -15.88 7.82
N GLY A 155 -4.00 -16.43 7.79
CA GLY A 155 -5.22 -15.72 8.21
C GLY A 155 -5.70 -14.64 7.24
N LEU A 156 -5.23 -14.66 5.98
CA LEU A 156 -5.64 -13.71 4.94
C LEU A 156 -7.04 -13.99 4.39
N ILE A 157 -7.46 -15.21 4.45
CA ILE A 157 -8.78 -15.72 4.03
C ILE A 157 -9.32 -16.67 5.06
N GLY A 158 -10.62 -16.74 5.16
CA GLY A 158 -11.35 -17.63 6.08
C GLY A 158 -11.35 -19.10 5.66
#